data_aba1bc86a8fb9501484bec8ecb8a9fd9
#
_entry.id   aba1bc86a8fb9501484bec8ecb8a9fd9
#
_cell.length_a   1.000
_cell.length_b   1.000
_cell.length_c   1.000
_cell.angle_alpha   90.00
_cell.angle_beta   90.00
_cell.angle_gamma   90.00
#
_symmetry.space_group_name_H-M   'P 1'
#
loop_
_entity.id
_entity.type
_entity.pdbx_description
1 polymer ?
#
loop_
_entity_poly.entity_id
_entity_poly.type
_entity_poly.pdbx_seq_one_letter_code
_entity_poly.pdbx_strand_id
1 'polypeptide(L)' 'MIKVSVFEKSTGKPAKVQKVVLNYHGEQGALTEQYTDRYGAAHFDARPGSGKLLVNDVERRNCYIDWCMEVTLWSTI' A
#
# COMPACT_ATOMS: atom_id res chain seq x y z
N MET A 1 4.34 -12.53 -0.75
CA MET A 1 3.15 -11.66 -0.76
C MET A 1 3.40 -10.41 0.08
N ILE A 2 2.93 -9.29 -0.39
CA ILE A 2 3.08 -8.02 0.31
C ILE A 2 1.74 -7.62 0.88
N LYS A 3 1.70 -7.33 2.17
CA LYS A 3 0.49 -6.90 2.86
C LYS A 3 0.64 -5.43 3.26
N VAL A 4 -0.30 -4.60 2.84
CA VAL A 4 -0.34 -3.19 3.22
C VAL A 4 -1.59 -2.96 4.05
N SER A 5 -1.41 -2.57 5.29
CA SER A 5 -2.52 -2.28 6.20
C SER A 5 -2.69 -0.78 6.32
N VAL A 6 -3.91 -0.31 6.18
CA VAL A 6 -4.24 1.11 6.26
C VAL A 6 -5.23 1.33 7.38
N PHE A 7 -4.92 2.26 8.27
CA PHE A 7 -5.77 2.62 9.38
C PHE A 7 -6.15 4.08 9.32
N GLU A 8 -7.34 4.40 9.81
CA GLU A 8 -7.78 5.77 9.95
C GLU A 8 -7.08 6.42 11.13
N LYS A 9 -6.40 7.52 10.89
CA LYS A 9 -5.64 8.20 11.93
C LYS A 9 -6.55 8.75 13.03
N SER A 10 -7.73 9.19 12.67
CA SER A 10 -8.65 9.81 13.61
C SER A 10 -9.31 8.83 14.59
N THR A 11 -9.49 7.57 14.18
CA THR A 11 -10.21 6.60 14.98
C THR A 11 -9.38 5.40 15.38
N GLY A 12 -8.27 5.15 14.67
CA GLY A 12 -7.46 3.95 14.86
C GLY A 12 -8.10 2.70 14.29
N LYS A 13 -9.20 2.83 13.56
CA LYS A 13 -9.90 1.69 12.96
C LYS A 13 -9.35 1.38 11.57
N PRO A 14 -9.52 0.13 11.10
CA PRO A 14 -9.12 -0.22 9.74
C PRO A 14 -9.83 0.64 8.71
N ALA A 15 -9.09 1.11 7.73
CA ALA A 15 -9.64 1.90 6.63
C ALA A 15 -10.05 0.96 5.51
N LYS A 16 -11.36 0.81 5.30
CA LYS A 16 -11.91 -0.13 4.31
C LYS A 16 -11.99 0.51 2.94
N VAL A 17 -11.85 -0.31 1.91
CA VAL A 17 -12.05 0.08 0.50
C VAL A 17 -11.22 1.29 0.11
N GLN A 18 -9.98 1.32 0.57
CA GLN A 18 -9.03 2.36 0.19
C GLN A 18 -8.15 1.84 -0.93
N LYS A 19 -7.94 2.66 -1.95
CA LYS A 19 -7.10 2.27 -3.09
C LYS A 19 -5.63 2.35 -2.68
N VAL A 20 -4.95 1.23 -2.77
CA VAL A 20 -3.51 1.14 -2.48
C VAL A 20 -2.80 0.80 -3.78
N VAL A 21 -1.79 1.58 -4.11
CA VAL A 21 -1.02 1.42 -5.34
C VAL A 21 0.44 1.18 -4.99
N LEU A 22 1.02 0.16 -5.60
CA LEU A 22 2.46 -0.04 -5.63
C LEU A 22 2.96 0.51 -6.95
N ASN A 23 3.82 1.52 -6.87
CA ASN A 23 4.38 2.15 -8.07
C ASN A 23 5.89 1.98 -8.04
N TYR A 24 6.40 1.03 -8.83
CA TYR A 24 7.84 0.77 -8.88
C TYR A 24 8.56 1.85 -9.66
N HIS A 25 9.76 2.18 -9.18
CA HIS A 25 10.64 3.08 -9.90
C HIS A 25 11.27 2.38 -11.09
N GLY A 26 11.80 3.17 -12.01
CA GLY A 26 12.57 2.69 -13.13
C GLY A 26 11.71 2.53 -14.38
N GLU A 27 12.33 1.97 -15.40
CA GLU A 27 11.74 1.91 -16.74
C GLU A 27 10.52 1.02 -16.83
N GLN A 28 10.40 0.08 -15.94
CA GLN A 28 9.23 -0.81 -15.93
C GLN A 28 7.97 -0.07 -15.52
N GLY A 29 8.10 0.90 -14.62
CA GLY A 29 6.97 1.71 -14.19
C GLY A 29 5.74 0.90 -13.82
N ALA A 30 5.91 -0.31 -13.37
CA ALA A 30 4.80 -1.20 -13.12
C ALA A 30 3.95 -0.67 -11.97
N LEU A 31 2.66 -0.59 -12.24
CA LEU A 31 1.66 -0.21 -11.23
C LEU A 31 0.83 -1.43 -10.89
N THR A 32 0.66 -1.66 -9.61
CA THR A 32 -0.24 -2.69 -9.11
C THR A 32 -1.18 -2.04 -8.13
N GLU A 33 -2.47 -2.28 -8.31
CA GLU A 33 -3.50 -1.61 -7.54
C GLU A 33 -4.38 -2.64 -6.84
N GLN A 34 -4.65 -2.43 -5.56
CA GLN A 34 -5.57 -3.25 -4.79
C GLN A 34 -6.32 -2.35 -3.82
N TYR A 35 -7.51 -2.80 -3.44
CA TYR A 35 -8.32 -2.10 -2.44
C TYR A 35 -8.23 -2.81 -1.10
N THR A 36 -8.25 -2.04 -0.02
CA THR A 36 -8.25 -2.65 1.31
C THR A 36 -9.57 -3.36 1.56
N ASP A 37 -9.48 -4.45 2.31
CA ASP A 37 -10.63 -5.22 2.71
C ASP A 37 -11.23 -4.66 4.02
N ARG A 38 -12.14 -5.43 4.62
CA ARG A 38 -12.79 -4.99 5.87
C ARG A 38 -11.83 -4.87 7.05
N TYR A 39 -10.66 -5.46 6.94
CA TYR A 39 -9.61 -5.35 7.97
C TYR A 39 -8.61 -4.24 7.64
N GLY A 40 -8.85 -3.49 6.58
CA GLY A 40 -7.96 -2.44 6.16
C GLY A 40 -6.72 -2.95 5.45
N ALA A 41 -6.72 -4.17 4.96
CA ALA A 41 -5.54 -4.78 4.37
C ALA A 41 -5.69 -4.95 2.87
N ALA A 42 -4.63 -4.61 2.13
CA ALA A 42 -4.51 -4.88 0.71
C ALA A 42 -3.35 -5.85 0.51
N HIS A 43 -3.58 -6.89 -0.26
CA HIS A 43 -2.58 -7.92 -0.50
C HIS A 43 -2.12 -7.87 -1.94
N PHE A 44 -0.80 -7.92 -2.13
CA PHE A 44 -0.20 -7.86 -3.46
C PHE A 44 0.70 -9.07 -3.66
N ASP A 45 0.60 -9.65 -4.84
CA ASP A 45 1.52 -10.67 -5.30
C ASP A 45 2.52 -9.97 -6.22
N ALA A 46 3.53 -9.35 -5.61
CA ALA A 46 4.44 -8.46 -6.29
C ALA A 46 5.88 -8.86 -6.06
N ARG A 47 6.75 -8.46 -6.99
CA ARG A 47 8.18 -8.73 -6.91
C ARG A 47 8.89 -7.66 -6.10
N PRO A 48 10.09 -7.94 -5.57
CA PRO A 48 10.90 -6.92 -4.89
C PRO A 48 11.36 -5.83 -5.86
N GLY A 49 11.54 -4.63 -5.34
CA GLY A 49 12.03 -3.51 -6.12
C GLY A 49 11.81 -2.20 -5.38
N SER A 50 12.52 -1.16 -5.81
CA SER A 50 12.32 0.18 -5.26
C SER A 50 11.02 0.76 -5.79
N GLY A 51 10.26 1.39 -4.92
CA GLY A 51 9.00 1.98 -5.34
C GLY A 51 8.37 2.83 -4.27
N LYS A 52 7.15 3.24 -4.52
CA LYS A 52 6.36 4.01 -3.56
C LYS A 52 4.99 3.37 -3.35
N LEU A 53 4.48 3.59 -2.17
CA LEU A 53 3.14 3.19 -1.78
C LEU A 53 2.25 4.42 -1.75
N LEU A 54 1.13 4.36 -2.46
CA LEU A 54 0.17 5.44 -2.49
C LEU A 54 -1.16 4.92 -1.95
N VAL A 55 -1.83 5.78 -1.18
CA VAL A 55 -3.18 5.50 -0.71
C VAL A 55 -4.06 6.62 -1.25
N ASN A 56 -5.07 6.26 -2.04
CA ASN A 56 -5.98 7.21 -2.70
C ASN A 56 -5.21 8.28 -3.47
N ASP A 57 -4.17 7.84 -4.20
CA ASP A 57 -3.32 8.69 -5.05
C ASP A 57 -2.41 9.64 -4.29
N VAL A 58 -2.27 9.45 -2.97
CA VAL A 58 -1.35 10.24 -2.15
C VAL A 58 -0.18 9.35 -1.74
N GLU A 59 1.03 9.80 -2.06
CA GLU A 59 2.23 9.06 -1.70
C GLU A 59 2.37 9.00 -0.19
N ARG A 60 2.46 7.79 0.35
CA ARG A 60 2.59 7.57 1.79
C ARG A 60 3.96 7.07 2.20
N ARG A 61 4.63 6.35 1.31
CA ARG A 61 5.94 5.81 1.62
C ARG A 61 6.74 5.62 0.35
N ASN A 62 8.02 5.92 0.42
CA ASN A 62 8.97 5.67 -0.66
C ASN A 62 10.03 4.75 -0.09
N CYS A 63 10.04 3.50 -0.53
CA CYS A 63 10.91 2.50 0.10
C CYS A 63 11.20 1.35 -0.88
N TYR A 64 12.10 0.46 -0.46
CA TYR A 64 12.32 -0.77 -1.17
C TYR A 64 11.18 -1.73 -0.83
N ILE A 65 10.49 -2.20 -1.85
CA ILE A 65 9.39 -3.16 -1.70
C ILE A 65 10.00 -4.54 -1.70
N ASP A 66 9.86 -5.22 -0.58
CA ASP A 66 10.50 -6.51 -0.38
C ASP A 66 9.49 -7.64 -0.46
N TRP A 67 10.00 -8.84 -0.70
CA TRP A 67 9.22 -10.07 -0.71
C TRP A 67 8.69 -10.33 0.69
N CYS A 68 7.41 -10.67 0.79
CA CYS A 68 6.76 -10.95 2.08
C CYS A 68 6.78 -9.77 3.05
N MET A 69 6.77 -8.56 2.51
CA MET A 69 6.79 -7.36 3.33
C MET A 69 5.43 -7.08 3.94
N GLU A 70 5.45 -6.50 5.13
CA GLU A 70 4.24 -6.05 5.80
C GLU A 70 4.42 -4.60 6.18
N VAL A 71 3.49 -3.74 5.77
CA VAL A 71 3.58 -2.29 5.97
C VAL A 71 2.30 -1.79 6.60
N THR A 72 2.42 -0.92 7.59
CA THR A 72 1.27 -0.26 8.20
C THR A 72 1.31 1.23 7.88
N LEU A 73 0.22 1.74 7.33
CA LEU A 73 0.10 3.13 6.95
C LEU A 73 -1.10 3.76 7.66
N TRP A 74 -0.97 5.05 7.97
CA TRP A 74 -2.04 5.81 8.60
C TRP A 74 -2.59 6.81 7.59
N SER A 75 -3.90 6.88 7.47
CA SER A 75 -4.57 7.75 6.52
C SER A 75 -5.41 8.79 7.26
N THR A 76 -5.44 9.99 6.71
CA THR A 76 -6.22 11.10 7.26
C THR A 76 -7.60 11.17 6.63
N ILE A 77 -8.28 10.07 6.58
CA ILE A 77 -9.62 10.01 6.00
C ILE A 77 -10.63 10.60 6.97
#